data_b77d05b2efe1a615c8903c58e37937b7
#
_entry.id   b77d05b2efe1a615c8903c58e37937b7
#
_cell.length_a   1.000
_cell.length_b   1.000
_cell.length_c   1.000
_cell.angle_alpha   90.00
_cell.angle_beta   90.00
_cell.angle_gamma   90.00
#
_symmetry.space_group_name_H-M   'P 1'
#
loop_
_entity.id
_entity.type
_entity.pdbx_description
1 polymer ?
#
loop_
_entity_poly.entity_id
_entity_poly.type
_entity_poly.pdbx_seq_one_letter_code
_entity_poly.pdbx_strand_id
1 'polypeptide(L)'
;MLGGAGALVGTRFEASLEALVSPEVTKALLEATGDETERSRVLDIARRSAWPHRYTARTLRNEILDRWRDSEDELRGNDAALEAYETAATREDPAVVPIWAGEGIDLITELSSASDLVGALVAEAEGAIGRVT
;
A
#
# COMPACT_ATOMS: atom_id res chain seq x y z
N MET A 1 8.85 -2.45 25.51
CA MET A 1 9.34 -1.83 24.25
C MET A 1 10.05 -2.90 23.43
N LEU A 2 9.79 -2.95 22.11
CA LEU A 2 10.35 -3.99 21.22
C LEU A 2 11.74 -3.65 20.66
N GLY A 3 12.40 -2.60 21.17
CA GLY A 3 13.75 -2.20 20.77
C GLY A 3 13.87 -1.51 19.41
N GLY A 4 12.76 -1.08 18.82
CA GLY A 4 12.77 -0.31 17.57
C GLY A 4 13.37 1.09 17.80
N ALA A 5 14.24 1.54 16.88
CA ALA A 5 14.82 2.89 16.90
C ALA A 5 13.95 3.94 16.20
N GLY A 6 12.96 3.51 15.45
CA GLY A 6 12.03 4.35 14.71
C GLY A 6 10.97 3.55 14.00
N ALA A 7 10.02 4.23 13.38
CA ALA A 7 8.97 3.65 12.55
C ALA A 7 8.91 4.35 11.19
N LEU A 8 8.73 3.58 10.12
CA LEU A 8 8.43 4.08 8.79
C LEU A 8 6.92 4.01 8.58
N VAL A 9 6.28 5.16 8.38
CA VAL A 9 4.83 5.27 8.26
C VAL A 9 4.49 5.68 6.83
N GLY A 10 3.94 4.76 6.04
CA GLY A 10 3.53 4.99 4.64
C GLY A 10 2.01 5.07 4.48
N THR A 11 1.32 3.95 4.67
CA THR A 11 -0.12 3.79 4.42
C THR A 11 -0.97 4.87 5.08
N ARG A 12 -0.67 5.26 6.33
CA ARG A 12 -1.44 6.30 7.02
C ARG A 12 -1.29 7.67 6.34
N PHE A 13 -0.11 7.99 5.82
CA PHE A 13 0.10 9.26 5.10
C PHE A 13 -0.43 9.22 3.65
N GLU A 14 -0.53 8.04 3.03
CA GLU A 14 -1.25 7.87 1.76
C GLU A 14 -2.75 8.17 1.92
N ALA A 15 -3.32 7.89 3.10
CA ALA A 15 -4.67 8.26 3.50
C ALA A 15 -4.69 9.62 4.24
N SER A 16 -4.04 10.65 3.69
CA SER A 16 -4.10 12.02 4.19
C SER A 16 -4.74 12.96 3.17
N LEU A 17 -5.19 14.13 3.62
CA LEU A 17 -5.83 15.14 2.77
C LEU A 17 -4.88 15.70 1.71
N GLU A 18 -3.57 15.69 1.95
CA GLU A 18 -2.54 16.20 1.06
C GLU A 18 -1.94 15.13 0.12
N ALA A 19 -2.33 13.87 0.29
CA ALA A 19 -1.86 12.80 -0.58
C ALA A 19 -2.38 13.01 -2.02
N LEU A 20 -1.47 12.86 -2.99
CA LEU A 20 -1.78 13.01 -4.41
C LEU A 20 -2.29 11.68 -4.98
N VAL A 21 -3.34 11.13 -4.38
CA VAL A 21 -4.01 9.91 -4.82
C VAL A 21 -5.43 10.22 -5.27
N SER A 22 -6.01 9.38 -6.14
CA SER A 22 -7.38 9.56 -6.60
C SER A 22 -8.40 9.33 -5.46
N PRO A 23 -9.62 9.89 -5.56
CA PRO A 23 -10.69 9.62 -4.59
C PRO A 23 -11.02 8.14 -4.45
N GLU A 24 -10.89 7.38 -5.53
CA GLU A 24 -11.11 5.93 -5.56
C GLU A 24 -10.06 5.18 -4.73
N VAL A 25 -8.79 5.57 -4.85
CA VAL A 25 -7.70 5.03 -4.00
C VAL A 25 -7.92 5.40 -2.54
N THR A 26 -8.27 6.65 -2.25
CA THR A 26 -8.61 7.11 -0.90
C THR A 26 -9.73 6.26 -0.29
N LYS A 27 -10.80 6.04 -1.06
CA LYS A 27 -11.93 5.21 -0.63
C LYS A 27 -11.47 3.78 -0.35
N ALA A 28 -10.68 3.18 -1.25
CA ALA A 28 -10.17 1.83 -1.07
C ALA A 28 -9.32 1.70 0.21
N LEU A 29 -8.47 2.69 0.52
CA LEU A 29 -7.67 2.72 1.73
C LEU A 29 -8.51 2.78 3.02
N LEU A 30 -9.65 3.48 3.01
CA LEU A 30 -10.53 3.64 4.17
C LEU A 30 -11.48 2.44 4.39
N GLU A 31 -11.79 1.69 3.33
CA GLU A 31 -12.73 0.57 3.37
C GLU A 31 -12.04 -0.79 3.51
N ALA A 32 -10.74 -0.88 3.18
CA ALA A 32 -10.00 -2.12 3.19
C ALA A 32 -9.62 -2.60 4.60
N THR A 33 -9.41 -3.91 4.69
CA THR A 33 -8.93 -4.60 5.89
C THR A 33 -7.52 -5.16 5.69
N GLY A 34 -6.82 -5.47 6.79
CA GLY A 34 -5.48 -6.07 6.74
C GLY A 34 -5.47 -7.41 5.99
N ASP A 35 -6.56 -8.18 6.08
CA ASP A 35 -6.72 -9.46 5.38
C ASP A 35 -6.83 -9.32 3.86
N GLU A 36 -7.15 -8.13 3.37
CA GLU A 36 -7.17 -7.80 1.94
C GLU A 36 -5.80 -7.34 1.43
N THR A 37 -4.78 -7.32 2.26
CA THR A 37 -3.42 -6.98 1.85
C THR A 37 -2.59 -8.23 1.56
N GLU A 38 -1.72 -8.17 0.57
CA GLU A 38 -0.83 -9.27 0.22
C GLU A 38 0.57 -8.79 -0.18
N ARG A 39 1.60 -9.56 0.21
CA ARG A 39 2.97 -9.32 -0.24
C ARG A 39 3.25 -10.13 -1.50
N SER A 40 3.58 -9.45 -2.59
CA SER A 40 3.82 -10.07 -3.89
C SER A 40 4.80 -9.24 -4.71
N ARG A 41 5.27 -9.82 -5.81
CA ARG A 41 6.02 -9.13 -6.87
C ARG A 41 5.18 -8.92 -8.13
N VAL A 42 3.96 -9.44 -8.17
CA VAL A 42 3.10 -9.39 -9.37
C VAL A 42 2.97 -7.97 -9.89
N LEU A 43 2.62 -7.01 -9.03
CA LEU A 43 2.44 -5.62 -9.46
C LEU A 43 3.76 -4.92 -9.80
N ASP A 44 4.90 -5.35 -9.22
CA ASP A 44 6.22 -4.87 -9.63
C ASP A 44 6.59 -5.40 -11.01
N ILE A 45 6.26 -6.66 -11.31
CA ILE A 45 6.46 -7.26 -12.63
C ILE A 45 5.55 -6.57 -13.65
N ALA A 46 4.25 -6.43 -13.35
CA ALA A 46 3.26 -5.86 -14.26
C ALA A 46 3.65 -4.45 -14.72
N ARG A 47 4.17 -3.61 -13.83
CA ARG A 47 4.62 -2.24 -14.14
C ARG A 47 6.10 -2.16 -14.54
N ARG A 48 6.76 -3.31 -14.82
CA ARG A 48 8.17 -3.40 -15.22
C ARG A 48 9.12 -2.64 -14.28
N SER A 49 8.85 -2.70 -12.98
CA SER A 49 9.64 -2.02 -11.96
C SER A 49 11.05 -2.60 -11.88
N ALA A 50 12.05 -1.73 -11.73
CA ALA A 50 13.43 -2.11 -11.46
C ALA A 50 13.68 -2.51 -9.98
N TRP A 51 12.62 -2.66 -9.18
CA TRP A 51 12.74 -3.04 -7.77
C TRP A 51 13.43 -4.39 -7.60
N PRO A 52 14.41 -4.53 -6.67
CA PRO A 52 15.17 -5.76 -6.52
C PRO A 52 14.27 -6.95 -6.14
N HIS A 53 14.41 -8.07 -6.85
CA HIS A 53 13.58 -9.28 -6.70
C HIS A 53 13.51 -9.86 -5.28
N ARG A 54 14.52 -9.61 -4.44
CA ARG A 54 14.55 -10.09 -3.05
C ARG A 54 13.56 -9.38 -2.14
N TYR A 55 13.02 -8.24 -2.56
CA TYR A 55 12.04 -7.49 -1.79
C TYR A 55 10.66 -7.60 -2.43
N THR A 56 9.68 -7.95 -1.63
CA THR A 56 8.27 -7.91 -2.02
C THR A 56 7.62 -6.66 -1.45
N ALA A 57 6.71 -6.08 -2.18
CA ALA A 57 5.86 -5.01 -1.70
C ALA A 57 4.55 -5.57 -1.14
N ARG A 58 3.94 -4.88 -0.19
CA ARG A 58 2.59 -5.19 0.27
C ARG A 58 1.62 -4.17 -0.30
N THR A 59 0.57 -4.67 -0.92
CA THR A 59 -0.50 -3.86 -1.54
C THR A 59 -1.85 -4.42 -1.16
N LEU A 60 -2.91 -3.66 -1.39
CA LEU A 60 -4.25 -4.23 -1.47
C LEU A 60 -4.30 -5.26 -2.61
N ARG A 61 -5.09 -6.31 -2.39
CA ARG A 61 -5.38 -7.30 -3.43
C ARG A 61 -6.22 -6.63 -4.51
N ASN A 62 -5.92 -6.97 -5.76
CA ASN A 62 -6.65 -6.52 -6.93
C ASN A 62 -6.70 -7.62 -8.00
N GLU A 63 -7.42 -7.39 -9.09
CA GLU A 63 -7.61 -8.37 -10.15
C GLU A 63 -6.30 -8.87 -10.77
N ILE A 64 -5.30 -8.00 -10.90
CA ILE A 64 -4.00 -8.35 -11.46
C ILE A 64 -3.24 -9.29 -10.53
N LEU A 65 -3.21 -8.96 -9.24
CA LEU A 65 -2.57 -9.79 -8.25
C LEU A 65 -3.25 -11.15 -8.13
N ASP A 66 -4.59 -11.19 -8.05
CA ASP A 66 -5.36 -12.43 -7.96
C ASP A 66 -5.16 -13.34 -9.18
N ARG A 67 -5.04 -12.75 -10.38
CA ARG A 67 -4.81 -13.49 -11.61
C ARG A 67 -3.42 -14.11 -11.70
N TRP A 68 -2.38 -13.43 -11.24
CA TRP A 68 -0.99 -13.77 -11.54
C TRP A 68 -0.16 -14.22 -10.32
N ARG A 69 -0.75 -14.29 -9.10
CA ARG A 69 -0.03 -14.63 -7.86
C ARG A 69 0.74 -15.95 -7.92
N ASP A 70 0.21 -16.94 -8.63
CA ASP A 70 0.78 -18.28 -8.74
C ASP A 70 1.56 -18.50 -10.05
N SER A 71 1.69 -17.47 -10.90
CA SER A 71 2.32 -17.54 -12.22
C SER A 71 3.13 -16.29 -12.58
N GLU A 72 3.90 -15.77 -11.62
CA GLU A 72 4.74 -14.58 -11.79
C GLU A 72 5.73 -14.69 -12.97
N ASP A 73 6.31 -15.89 -13.20
CA ASP A 73 7.26 -16.09 -14.28
C ASP A 73 6.58 -16.08 -15.66
N GLU A 74 5.33 -16.56 -15.75
CA GLU A 74 4.53 -16.47 -16.97
C GLU A 74 4.17 -15.00 -17.26
N LEU A 75 3.79 -14.22 -16.22
CA LEU A 75 3.52 -12.80 -16.39
C LEU A 75 4.77 -12.06 -16.92
N ARG A 76 5.94 -12.36 -16.38
CA ARG A 76 7.22 -11.74 -16.81
C ARG A 76 7.52 -11.93 -18.28
N GLY A 77 7.16 -13.08 -18.83
CA GLY A 77 7.33 -13.43 -20.26
C GLY A 77 6.16 -13.05 -21.15
N ASN A 78 5.10 -12.44 -20.62
CA ASN A 78 3.87 -12.16 -21.35
C ASN A 78 3.75 -10.68 -21.70
N ASP A 79 4.37 -10.27 -22.80
CA ASP A 79 4.36 -8.87 -23.25
C ASP A 79 2.92 -8.34 -23.45
N ALA A 80 2.01 -9.17 -23.98
CA ALA A 80 0.62 -8.74 -24.19
C ALA A 80 -0.10 -8.43 -22.85
N ALA A 81 0.17 -9.22 -21.79
CA ALA A 81 -0.39 -8.94 -20.46
C ALA A 81 0.22 -7.68 -19.84
N LEU A 82 1.52 -7.46 -20.03
CA LEU A 82 2.22 -6.27 -19.54
C LEU A 82 1.73 -5.00 -20.24
N GLU A 83 1.55 -5.04 -21.57
CA GLU A 83 1.00 -3.90 -22.34
C GLU A 83 -0.47 -3.61 -21.97
N ALA A 84 -1.27 -4.67 -21.75
CA ALA A 84 -2.65 -4.51 -21.30
C ALA A 84 -2.71 -3.85 -19.91
N TYR A 85 -1.82 -4.25 -18.99
CA TYR A 85 -1.68 -3.61 -17.69
C TYR A 85 -1.29 -2.13 -17.82
N GLU A 86 -0.25 -1.81 -18.61
CA GLU A 86 0.21 -0.43 -18.83
C GLU A 86 -0.92 0.46 -19.34
N THR A 87 -1.72 -0.05 -20.29
CA THR A 87 -2.88 0.65 -20.85
C THR A 87 -3.97 0.89 -19.79
N ALA A 88 -4.28 -0.12 -18.97
CA ALA A 88 -5.29 -0.01 -17.91
C ALA A 88 -4.84 0.93 -16.78
N ALA A 89 -3.55 0.87 -16.41
CA ALA A 89 -2.96 1.69 -15.37
C ALA A 89 -3.02 3.21 -15.67
N THR A 90 -3.11 3.60 -16.94
CA THR A 90 -3.28 5.03 -17.30
C THR A 90 -4.59 5.64 -16.80
N ARG A 91 -5.56 4.81 -16.40
CA ARG A 91 -6.87 5.24 -15.87
C ARG A 91 -6.87 5.36 -14.34
N GLU A 92 -5.75 5.02 -13.69
CA GLU A 92 -5.62 5.00 -12.22
C GLU A 92 -6.68 4.16 -11.51
N ASP A 93 -7.18 3.10 -12.17
CA ASP A 93 -8.21 2.22 -11.64
C ASP A 93 -7.66 1.39 -10.47
N PRO A 94 -8.22 1.48 -9.25
CA PRO A 94 -7.80 0.69 -8.09
C PRO A 94 -7.85 -0.82 -8.30
N ALA A 95 -8.68 -1.31 -9.20
CA ALA A 95 -8.72 -2.73 -9.58
C ALA A 95 -7.46 -3.19 -10.32
N VAL A 96 -6.63 -2.27 -10.78
CA VAL A 96 -5.45 -2.55 -11.61
C VAL A 96 -4.17 -2.01 -10.96
N VAL A 97 -4.16 -0.74 -10.52
CA VAL A 97 -2.96 -0.09 -9.99
C VAL A 97 -2.60 -0.58 -8.58
N PRO A 98 -1.32 -0.57 -8.19
CA PRO A 98 -0.94 -0.91 -6.83
C PRO A 98 -1.39 0.16 -5.84
N ILE A 99 -2.13 -0.25 -4.81
CA ILE A 99 -2.39 0.56 -3.63
C ILE A 99 -1.52 0.01 -2.50
N TRP A 100 -0.53 0.79 -2.08
CA TRP A 100 0.44 0.36 -1.08
C TRP A 100 -0.20 0.35 0.30
N ALA A 101 -0.29 -0.81 0.94
CA ALA A 101 -0.98 -0.94 2.21
C ALA A 101 -0.27 -1.92 3.15
N GLY A 102 -0.05 -1.50 4.38
CA GLY A 102 0.38 -2.38 5.46
C GLY A 102 -0.80 -3.14 6.09
N GLU A 103 -0.51 -4.21 6.80
CA GLU A 103 -1.53 -5.02 7.50
C GLU A 103 -2.34 -4.24 8.54
N GLY A 104 -1.79 -3.15 9.07
CA GLY A 104 -2.49 -2.28 10.02
C GLY A 104 -3.47 -1.29 9.38
N ILE A 105 -3.88 -1.49 8.12
CA ILE A 105 -4.80 -0.60 7.40
C ILE A 105 -6.14 -0.45 8.12
N ASP A 106 -6.61 -1.47 8.83
CA ASP A 106 -7.84 -1.43 9.65
C ASP A 106 -7.85 -0.29 10.68
N LEU A 107 -6.68 0.23 11.04
CA LEU A 107 -6.54 1.34 11.99
C LEU A 107 -6.76 2.71 11.34
N ILE A 108 -6.95 2.75 10.01
CA ILE A 108 -7.17 3.97 9.25
C ILE A 108 -8.66 4.09 8.96
N THR A 109 -9.37 4.84 9.78
CA THR A 109 -10.83 4.97 9.73
C THR A 109 -11.31 6.30 9.19
N GLU A 110 -10.40 7.27 9.02
CA GLU A 110 -10.73 8.63 8.57
C GLU A 110 -9.57 9.30 7.86
N LEU A 111 -9.87 10.30 7.04
CA LEU A 111 -8.88 11.22 6.49
C LEU A 111 -8.55 12.30 7.50
N SER A 112 -7.26 12.60 7.64
CA SER A 112 -6.78 13.70 8.47
C SER A 112 -5.72 14.48 7.68
N SER A 113 -5.43 15.72 8.09
CA SER A 113 -4.29 16.42 7.52
C SER A 113 -2.97 15.76 7.93
N ALA A 114 -1.95 15.86 7.09
CA ALA A 114 -0.61 15.35 7.43
C ALA A 114 -0.06 16.00 8.71
N SER A 115 -0.39 17.28 8.95
CA SER A 115 -0.03 17.99 10.19
C SER A 115 -0.69 17.37 11.42
N ASP A 116 -2.00 17.07 11.36
CA ASP A 116 -2.71 16.45 12.47
C ASP A 116 -2.20 15.04 12.75
N LEU A 117 -1.87 14.28 11.68
CA LEU A 117 -1.28 12.95 11.82
C LEU A 117 0.06 12.98 12.55
N VAL A 118 0.94 13.94 12.22
CA VAL A 118 2.22 14.09 12.93
C VAL A 118 1.97 14.43 14.39
N GLY A 119 1.05 15.37 14.67
CA GLY A 119 0.69 15.74 16.04
C GLY A 119 0.14 14.55 16.85
N ALA A 120 -0.74 13.76 16.26
CA ALA A 120 -1.32 12.57 16.89
C ALA A 120 -0.24 11.51 17.18
N LEU A 121 0.61 11.20 16.18
CA LEU A 121 1.71 10.24 16.35
C LEU A 121 2.67 10.63 17.49
N VAL A 122 3.00 11.90 17.59
CA VAL A 122 3.87 12.40 18.68
C VAL A 122 3.18 12.25 20.04
N ALA A 123 1.94 12.69 20.15
CA ALA A 123 1.19 12.62 21.41
C ALA A 123 0.95 11.16 21.88
N GLU A 124 0.65 10.25 20.94
CA GLU A 124 0.49 8.83 21.23
C GLU A 124 1.81 8.18 21.67
N ALA A 125 2.92 8.53 21.00
CA ALA A 125 4.26 8.03 21.35
C ALA A 125 4.67 8.50 22.75
N GLU A 126 4.50 9.79 23.08
CA GLU A 126 4.76 10.35 24.41
C GLU A 126 3.90 9.68 25.48
N GLY A 127 2.61 9.49 25.20
CA GLY A 127 1.70 8.80 26.11
C GLY A 127 2.07 7.30 26.30
N ALA A 128 2.58 6.64 25.27
CA ALA A 128 3.06 5.26 25.37
C ALA A 128 4.33 5.15 26.21
N ILE A 129 5.27 6.06 26.03
CA ILE A 129 6.52 6.12 26.83
C ILE A 129 6.19 6.41 28.30
N GLY A 130 5.32 7.37 28.57
CA GLY A 130 4.91 7.72 29.94
C GLY A 130 4.20 6.61 30.71
N ARG A 131 3.64 5.60 30.01
CA ARG A 131 3.04 4.41 30.67
C ARG A 131 4.07 3.33 31.03
N VAL A 132 5.27 3.40 30.55
CA VAL A 132 6.32 2.38 30.74
C VAL A 132 7.39 2.84 31.74
N THR A 133 7.42 4.14 32.05
CA THR A 133 8.27 4.75 33.09
C THR A 133 7.55 4.84 34.42
#